data_b22cbd7afb7ef3e26823d097bb368aef
#
_entry.id   b22cbd7afb7ef3e26823d097bb368aef
#
_cell.length_a   1.000
_cell.length_b   1.000
_cell.length_c   1.000
_cell.angle_alpha   90.00
_cell.angle_beta   90.00
_cell.angle_gamma   90.00
#
_symmetry.space_group_name_H-M   'P 1'
#
loop_
_entity.id
_entity.type
_entity.pdbx_description
1 polymer ?
#
loop_
_entity_poly.entity_id
_entity_poly.type
_entity_poly.pdbx_seq_one_letter_code
_entity_poly.pdbx_strand_id
1 'polypeptide(L)'
;MAEAFEGHYDREIATPNLSPATRSASDATRERTMRIGGAMFFTDYSMSPTELARALEDRGFDSLWVPEHSHIPLTRKSPFPSGGDLPKKYYDVMDPFVVLGAAAAVTKTLLLGTGICLIAQRDPIQTAKQVASIDQVSGGRFLFGVGNGWNEDEMANHGTAFANRHKLARERVEAMKAIWTESKAEYHGEFVNFEPMMAWPKPVQKPHPPIIVGGAFPYGARRALRYGNGWMPHRSRTQYADVQALLPKFREMAAEAGRDPALVPITIWGARENLDLLKRDRDDGVSRLVISLDSGKADTILPELDRWATLIRQLGS
;
A
#
# COMPACT_ATOMS: atom_id res chain seq x y z
N MET A 1 8.56 40.44 -11.20
CA MET A 1 9.24 39.10 -11.16
C MET A 1 8.27 37.94 -11.12
N ALA A 2 6.95 38.12 -11.10
CA ALA A 2 5.95 37.05 -11.15
C ALA A 2 5.58 36.59 -12.57
N GLU A 3 5.69 37.46 -13.56
CA GLU A 3 5.25 37.17 -14.95
C GLU A 3 6.23 36.30 -15.78
N ALA A 4 7.46 36.12 -15.34
CA ALA A 4 8.47 35.35 -16.10
C ALA A 4 8.41 33.82 -15.85
N PHE A 5 7.60 33.33 -14.91
CA PHE A 5 7.50 31.92 -14.58
C PHE A 5 6.29 31.21 -15.21
N GLU A 6 5.31 31.91 -15.74
CA GLU A 6 4.08 31.31 -16.29
C GLU A 6 4.29 30.55 -17.62
N GLY A 7 5.29 30.92 -18.41
CA GLY A 7 5.49 30.40 -19.77
C GLY A 7 6.07 28.98 -19.90
N HIS A 8 6.50 28.34 -18.80
CA HIS A 8 7.21 27.06 -18.87
C HIS A 8 6.37 25.83 -18.49
N TYR A 9 5.19 26.03 -17.93
CA TYR A 9 4.36 24.95 -17.37
C TYR A 9 2.98 24.75 -18.05
N ASP A 10 2.61 25.63 -18.99
CA ASP A 10 1.42 25.44 -19.83
C ASP A 10 1.68 24.46 -21.00
N ARG A 11 2.29 23.31 -20.71
CA ARG A 11 2.11 22.18 -21.61
C ARG A 11 0.72 21.63 -21.33
N GLU A 12 -0.22 21.92 -22.25
CA GLU A 12 -1.50 21.25 -22.32
C GLU A 12 -1.28 19.76 -22.12
N ILE A 13 -1.79 19.24 -21.01
CA ILE A 13 -1.98 17.81 -20.84
C ILE A 13 -3.12 17.48 -21.80
N ALA A 14 -2.76 17.11 -23.06
CA ALA A 14 -3.71 16.53 -23.97
C ALA A 14 -4.35 15.35 -23.26
N THR A 15 -5.60 15.52 -22.85
CA THR A 15 -6.44 14.42 -22.36
C THR A 15 -6.60 13.46 -23.51
N PRO A 16 -6.02 12.25 -23.48
CA PRO A 16 -6.39 11.22 -24.43
C PRO A 16 -7.87 10.96 -24.17
N ASN A 17 -8.68 11.17 -25.19
CA ASN A 17 -10.07 10.80 -25.23
C ASN A 17 -10.12 9.26 -25.21
N LEU A 18 -10.02 8.68 -24.01
CA LEU A 18 -10.19 7.25 -23.79
C LEU A 18 -11.69 6.98 -23.85
N SER A 19 -12.16 6.72 -25.07
CA SER A 19 -13.36 5.92 -25.28
C SER A 19 -13.28 4.69 -24.38
N PRO A 20 -14.36 4.28 -23.70
CA PRO A 20 -14.36 3.04 -22.94
C PRO A 20 -14.09 1.90 -23.92
N ALA A 21 -12.85 1.41 -23.91
CA ALA A 21 -12.49 0.24 -24.66
C ALA A 21 -13.40 -0.90 -24.17
N THR A 22 -14.32 -1.32 -25.02
CA THR A 22 -15.10 -2.54 -24.86
C THR A 22 -14.13 -3.70 -24.70
N ARG A 23 -13.93 -4.14 -23.44
CA ARG A 23 -13.17 -5.37 -23.15
C ARG A 23 -13.90 -6.52 -23.83
N SER A 24 -13.22 -7.17 -24.77
CA SER A 24 -13.75 -8.35 -25.44
C SER A 24 -13.91 -9.49 -24.43
N ALA A 25 -14.89 -10.38 -24.66
CA ALA A 25 -15.12 -11.56 -23.84
C ALA A 25 -13.90 -12.52 -23.78
N SER A 26 -12.88 -12.31 -24.61
CA SER A 26 -11.61 -13.05 -24.61
C SER A 26 -10.67 -12.66 -23.45
N ASP A 27 -10.90 -11.52 -22.78
CA ASP A 27 -10.13 -11.13 -21.57
C ASP A 27 -10.64 -11.83 -20.29
N ALA A 28 -11.79 -12.47 -20.32
CA ALA A 28 -12.39 -13.16 -19.18
C ALA A 28 -11.71 -14.52 -18.85
N THR A 29 -10.92 -15.05 -19.76
CA THR A 29 -10.18 -16.31 -19.62
C THR A 29 -8.68 -16.12 -19.37
N ARG A 30 -8.22 -14.91 -19.11
CA ARG A 30 -6.88 -14.71 -18.59
C ARG A 30 -6.82 -15.39 -17.23
N GLU A 31 -6.18 -16.56 -17.16
CA GLU A 31 -5.93 -17.29 -15.91
C GLU A 31 -5.55 -16.29 -14.83
N ARG A 32 -6.33 -16.27 -13.75
CA ARG A 32 -6.09 -15.36 -12.62
C ARG A 32 -4.81 -15.83 -11.92
N THR A 33 -3.67 -15.41 -12.43
CA THR A 33 -2.38 -15.71 -11.80
C THR A 33 -2.39 -15.09 -10.41
N MET A 34 -2.28 -15.90 -9.37
CA MET A 34 -2.15 -15.43 -8.00
C MET A 34 -0.85 -14.65 -7.84
N ARG A 35 -0.93 -13.44 -7.33
CA ARG A 35 0.22 -12.59 -7.05
C ARG A 35 0.66 -12.76 -5.61
N ILE A 36 1.94 -13.01 -5.38
CA ILE A 36 2.52 -13.15 -4.05
C ILE A 36 3.62 -12.13 -3.86
N GLY A 37 3.46 -11.28 -2.83
CA GLY A 37 4.46 -10.31 -2.40
C GLY A 37 5.13 -10.72 -1.09
N GLY A 38 6.35 -10.22 -0.85
CA GLY A 38 7.06 -10.34 0.41
C GLY A 38 7.00 -9.05 1.22
N ALA A 39 6.92 -9.16 2.55
CA ALA A 39 7.00 -8.02 3.46
C ALA A 39 8.05 -8.25 4.54
N MET A 40 8.80 -7.20 4.87
CA MET A 40 9.78 -7.22 5.93
C MET A 40 9.82 -5.90 6.68
N PHE A 41 9.98 -5.96 8.00
CA PHE A 41 10.47 -4.84 8.81
C PHE A 41 11.98 -4.75 8.61
N PHE A 42 12.43 -3.80 7.80
CA PHE A 42 13.87 -3.59 7.58
C PHE A 42 14.50 -2.93 8.80
N THR A 43 15.57 -3.52 9.28
CA THR A 43 16.31 -3.08 10.45
C THR A 43 17.82 -3.11 10.15
N ASP A 44 18.66 -2.64 11.07
CA ASP A 44 20.13 -2.71 10.97
C ASP A 44 20.66 -4.15 11.03
N TYR A 45 19.85 -5.10 11.48
CA TYR A 45 20.20 -6.53 11.56
C TYR A 45 19.49 -7.42 10.52
N SER A 46 18.63 -6.87 9.66
CA SER A 46 17.97 -7.62 8.58
C SER A 46 18.85 -7.70 7.32
N MET A 47 18.36 -8.43 6.28
CA MET A 47 18.84 -8.22 4.91
C MET A 47 18.67 -6.76 4.52
N SER A 48 19.58 -6.25 3.67
CA SER A 48 19.44 -4.90 3.14
C SER A 48 18.25 -4.79 2.18
N PRO A 49 17.65 -3.59 2.01
CA PRO A 49 16.56 -3.36 1.06
C PRO A 49 16.87 -3.82 -0.37
N THR A 50 18.09 -3.58 -0.81
CA THR A 50 18.53 -3.90 -2.18
C THR A 50 18.73 -5.40 -2.40
N GLU A 51 19.25 -6.11 -1.42
CA GLU A 51 19.42 -7.56 -1.47
C GLU A 51 18.08 -8.28 -1.48
N LEU A 52 17.16 -7.93 -0.57
CA LEU A 52 15.85 -8.56 -0.51
C LEU A 52 15.03 -8.25 -1.76
N ALA A 53 15.05 -7.02 -2.26
CA ALA A 53 14.31 -6.63 -3.45
C ALA A 53 14.74 -7.46 -4.69
N ARG A 54 16.03 -7.62 -4.92
CA ARG A 54 16.55 -8.49 -5.97
C ARG A 54 16.16 -9.94 -5.74
N ALA A 55 16.32 -10.45 -4.52
CA ALA A 55 15.99 -11.83 -4.20
C ALA A 55 14.51 -12.17 -4.45
N LEU A 56 13.60 -11.22 -4.18
CA LEU A 56 12.18 -11.36 -4.48
C LEU A 56 11.91 -11.33 -5.99
N GLU A 57 12.47 -10.35 -6.72
CA GLU A 57 12.29 -10.23 -8.17
C GLU A 57 12.79 -11.47 -8.90
N ASP A 58 13.99 -11.95 -8.58
CA ASP A 58 14.63 -13.13 -9.18
C ASP A 58 13.83 -14.42 -8.96
N ARG A 59 13.01 -14.48 -7.90
CA ARG A 59 12.19 -15.64 -7.54
C ARG A 59 10.72 -15.53 -8.00
N GLY A 60 10.39 -14.46 -8.74
CA GLY A 60 9.05 -14.29 -9.31
C GLY A 60 8.01 -13.78 -8.32
N PHE A 61 8.42 -13.18 -7.21
CA PHE A 61 7.49 -12.43 -6.37
C PHE A 61 6.99 -11.19 -7.10
N ASP A 62 5.73 -10.84 -6.87
CA ASP A 62 5.07 -9.69 -7.50
C ASP A 62 5.47 -8.37 -6.87
N SER A 63 5.72 -8.35 -5.55
CA SER A 63 5.85 -7.09 -4.82
C SER A 63 6.65 -7.19 -3.52
N LEU A 64 7.26 -6.07 -3.12
CA LEU A 64 7.86 -5.85 -1.81
C LEU A 64 6.98 -4.86 -1.01
N TRP A 65 6.68 -5.20 0.24
CA TRP A 65 5.88 -4.39 1.16
C TRP A 65 6.67 -4.01 2.40
N VAL A 66 6.64 -2.72 2.75
CA VAL A 66 7.42 -2.18 3.88
C VAL A 66 6.50 -1.55 4.91
N PRO A 67 6.44 -2.09 6.15
CA PRO A 67 5.72 -1.49 7.27
C PRO A 67 6.34 -0.19 7.74
N GLU A 68 5.58 0.57 8.53
CA GLU A 68 6.02 1.84 9.10
C GLU A 68 5.75 1.93 10.60
N HIS A 69 6.77 2.37 11.33
CA HIS A 69 6.70 3.08 12.59
C HIS A 69 7.84 4.08 12.63
N SER A 70 7.57 5.34 12.99
CA SER A 70 8.62 6.35 13.10
C SER A 70 9.41 6.19 14.40
N HIS A 71 8.74 5.76 15.45
CA HIS A 71 9.27 5.46 16.78
C HIS A 71 8.23 4.72 17.62
N ILE A 72 8.64 4.12 18.70
CA ILE A 72 7.73 3.54 19.69
C ILE A 72 7.91 4.28 21.02
N PRO A 73 6.90 5.03 21.50
CA PRO A 73 6.96 5.69 22.78
C PRO A 73 7.11 4.71 23.95
N LEU A 74 7.95 5.04 24.93
CA LEU A 74 8.10 4.24 26.16
C LEU A 74 6.80 4.18 26.96
N THR A 75 5.99 5.24 26.89
CA THR A 75 4.71 5.39 27.59
C THR A 75 3.53 4.73 26.88
N ARG A 76 3.78 3.89 25.89
CA ARG A 76 2.76 3.29 25.04
C ARG A 76 1.56 2.73 25.83
N LYS A 77 0.41 3.36 25.69
CA LYS A 77 -0.87 2.96 26.32
C LYS A 77 -1.63 1.95 25.48
N SER A 78 -1.54 2.07 24.13
CA SER A 78 -2.23 1.17 23.21
C SER A 78 -1.64 -0.23 23.26
N PRO A 79 -2.45 -1.28 23.48
CA PRO A 79 -1.97 -2.66 23.41
C PRO A 79 -1.51 -3.01 21.99
N PHE A 80 -0.56 -3.95 21.90
CA PHE A 80 -0.16 -4.47 20.60
C PHE A 80 -1.35 -5.21 19.95
N PRO A 81 -1.75 -4.87 18.71
CA PRO A 81 -2.97 -5.43 18.11
C PRO A 81 -2.99 -6.95 17.93
N SER A 82 -1.83 -7.59 17.89
CA SER A 82 -1.73 -9.06 17.82
C SER A 82 -1.65 -9.73 19.19
N GLY A 83 -1.67 -8.94 20.28
CA GLY A 83 -1.51 -9.41 21.66
C GLY A 83 -0.06 -9.66 22.06
N GLY A 84 0.20 -9.79 23.35
CA GLY A 84 1.53 -10.00 23.91
C GLY A 84 2.44 -8.77 23.82
N ASP A 85 3.75 -9.01 23.93
CA ASP A 85 4.77 -7.98 23.87
C ASP A 85 4.98 -7.49 22.44
N LEU A 86 5.34 -6.20 22.30
CA LEU A 86 5.65 -5.63 21.00
C LEU A 86 7.03 -6.15 20.53
N PRO A 87 7.10 -6.82 19.36
CA PRO A 87 8.36 -7.33 18.84
C PRO A 87 9.40 -6.22 18.60
N LYS A 88 10.68 -6.52 18.86
CA LYS A 88 11.81 -5.58 18.71
C LYS A 88 11.85 -4.89 17.34
N LYS A 89 11.51 -5.61 16.25
CA LYS A 89 11.47 -5.07 14.88
C LYS A 89 10.57 -3.85 14.69
N TYR A 90 9.60 -3.61 15.58
CA TYR A 90 8.75 -2.40 15.52
C TYR A 90 9.49 -1.16 15.99
N TYR A 91 10.46 -1.31 16.91
CA TYR A 91 11.29 -0.22 17.43
C TYR A 91 12.38 0.18 16.44
N ASP A 92 12.86 -0.79 15.64
CA ASP A 92 14.09 -0.68 14.86
C ASP A 92 13.82 -0.48 13.35
N VAL A 93 12.56 -0.40 12.94
CA VAL A 93 12.19 -0.35 11.51
C VAL A 93 12.65 0.94 10.84
N MET A 94 13.24 0.79 9.64
CA MET A 94 13.64 1.90 8.78
C MET A 94 12.43 2.61 8.15
N ASP A 95 12.62 3.88 7.72
CA ASP A 95 11.59 4.61 6.97
C ASP A 95 11.24 3.89 5.65
N PRO A 96 9.94 3.66 5.37
CA PRO A 96 9.51 2.89 4.20
C PRO A 96 9.85 3.54 2.87
N PHE A 97 9.85 4.87 2.76
CA PHE A 97 10.14 5.55 1.49
C PHE A 97 11.63 5.47 1.13
N VAL A 98 12.51 5.52 2.14
CA VAL A 98 13.96 5.31 1.95
C VAL A 98 14.23 3.89 1.49
N VAL A 99 13.64 2.90 2.17
CA VAL A 99 13.76 1.47 1.84
C VAL A 99 13.27 1.18 0.42
N LEU A 100 12.07 1.65 0.10
CA LEU A 100 11.45 1.42 -1.21
C LEU A 100 12.17 2.17 -2.33
N GLY A 101 12.75 3.33 -2.05
CA GLY A 101 13.61 4.05 -2.99
C GLY A 101 14.86 3.25 -3.35
N ALA A 102 15.52 2.65 -2.36
CA ALA A 102 16.67 1.77 -2.59
C ALA A 102 16.26 0.51 -3.39
N ALA A 103 15.12 -0.10 -3.08
CA ALA A 103 14.58 -1.24 -3.81
C ALA A 103 14.24 -0.89 -5.27
N ALA A 104 13.66 0.30 -5.51
CA ALA A 104 13.32 0.79 -6.85
C ALA A 104 14.53 0.86 -7.78
N ALA A 105 15.67 1.29 -7.23
CA ALA A 105 16.91 1.50 -7.99
C ALA A 105 17.55 0.19 -8.51
N VAL A 106 17.21 -0.95 -7.90
CA VAL A 106 17.86 -2.25 -8.21
C VAL A 106 16.92 -3.29 -8.81
N THR A 107 15.64 -2.95 -9.00
CA THR A 107 14.61 -3.82 -9.58
C THR A 107 13.98 -3.19 -10.82
N LYS A 108 13.38 -4.03 -11.68
CA LYS A 108 12.78 -3.59 -12.96
C LYS A 108 11.28 -3.82 -13.01
N THR A 109 10.78 -4.88 -12.40
CA THR A 109 9.39 -5.35 -12.49
C THR A 109 8.70 -5.46 -11.13
N LEU A 110 9.48 -5.63 -10.05
CA LEU A 110 8.95 -5.76 -8.69
C LEU A 110 8.13 -4.53 -8.30
N LEU A 111 6.87 -4.73 -7.92
CA LEU A 111 6.04 -3.67 -7.38
C LEU A 111 6.49 -3.33 -5.94
N LEU A 112 6.35 -2.08 -5.58
CA LEU A 112 6.88 -1.52 -4.33
C LEU A 112 5.74 -0.92 -3.53
N GLY A 113 5.47 -1.45 -2.34
CA GLY A 113 4.31 -1.04 -1.55
C GLY A 113 4.65 -0.63 -0.13
N THR A 114 3.97 0.39 0.37
CA THR A 114 3.94 0.62 1.82
C THR A 114 2.94 -0.33 2.46
N GLY A 115 3.33 -1.03 3.49
CA GLY A 115 2.49 -2.04 4.14
C GLY A 115 2.38 -1.88 5.64
N ILE A 116 1.86 -0.78 6.12
CA ILE A 116 1.19 0.36 5.51
C ILE A 116 1.83 1.70 5.91
N CYS A 117 1.71 2.73 5.08
CA CYS A 117 2.03 4.11 5.48
C CYS A 117 1.04 4.59 6.54
N LEU A 118 1.55 5.12 7.67
CA LEU A 118 0.75 5.64 8.78
C LEU A 118 0.29 7.07 8.49
N ILE A 119 -0.68 7.18 7.58
CA ILE A 119 -1.10 8.46 6.98
C ILE A 119 -1.58 9.49 8.00
N ALA A 120 -2.09 9.05 9.16
CA ALA A 120 -2.51 9.95 10.23
C ALA A 120 -1.35 10.63 10.97
N GLN A 121 -0.10 10.22 10.72
CA GLN A 121 1.10 10.77 11.38
C GLN A 121 1.97 11.63 10.44
N ARG A 122 1.67 11.63 9.13
CA ARG A 122 2.50 12.27 8.10
C ARG A 122 1.87 13.55 7.57
N ASP A 123 2.67 14.56 7.31
CA ASP A 123 2.24 15.75 6.56
C ASP A 123 1.79 15.35 5.14
N PRO A 124 0.61 15.78 4.67
CA PRO A 124 0.06 15.36 3.38
C PRO A 124 0.82 15.92 2.19
N ILE A 125 1.37 17.14 2.26
CA ILE A 125 2.12 17.76 1.17
C ILE A 125 3.45 17.05 0.97
N GLN A 126 4.18 16.82 2.07
CA GLN A 126 5.44 16.09 2.05
C GLN A 126 5.24 14.62 1.61
N THR A 127 4.19 13.98 2.09
CA THR A 127 3.88 12.59 1.70
C THR A 127 3.48 12.49 0.23
N ALA A 128 2.68 13.44 -0.28
CA ALA A 128 2.35 13.50 -1.70
C ALA A 128 3.60 13.64 -2.57
N LYS A 129 4.59 14.44 -2.12
CA LYS A 129 5.88 14.59 -2.80
C LYS A 129 6.67 13.27 -2.80
N GLN A 130 6.75 12.60 -1.66
CA GLN A 130 7.46 11.32 -1.53
C GLN A 130 6.83 10.25 -2.44
N VAL A 131 5.50 10.12 -2.44
CA VAL A 131 4.75 9.18 -3.28
C VAL A 131 4.98 9.46 -4.77
N ALA A 132 4.87 10.72 -5.20
CA ALA A 132 5.14 11.07 -6.60
C ALA A 132 6.59 10.79 -7.00
N SER A 133 7.54 11.06 -6.11
CA SER A 133 8.97 10.84 -6.36
C SER A 133 9.29 9.35 -6.50
N ILE A 134 8.80 8.51 -5.59
CA ILE A 134 9.05 7.07 -5.68
C ILE A 134 8.35 6.43 -6.88
N ASP A 135 7.16 6.92 -7.25
CA ASP A 135 6.47 6.48 -8.46
C ASP A 135 7.26 6.81 -9.72
N GLN A 136 7.87 8.01 -9.79
CA GLN A 136 8.77 8.41 -10.87
C GLN A 136 10.04 7.54 -10.90
N VAL A 137 10.72 7.38 -9.78
CA VAL A 137 11.98 6.59 -9.68
C VAL A 137 11.74 5.12 -10.03
N SER A 138 10.59 4.58 -9.65
CA SER A 138 10.23 3.20 -9.96
C SER A 138 9.64 3.00 -11.36
N GLY A 139 9.37 4.07 -12.12
CA GLY A 139 8.70 3.98 -13.42
C GLY A 139 7.25 3.50 -13.32
N GLY A 140 6.50 3.93 -12.30
CA GLY A 140 5.09 3.59 -12.12
C GLY A 140 4.83 2.23 -11.46
N ARG A 141 5.76 1.75 -10.62
CA ARG A 141 5.63 0.48 -9.89
C ARG A 141 5.22 0.65 -8.42
N PHE A 142 4.83 1.83 -7.99
CA PHE A 142 4.49 2.10 -6.60
C PHE A 142 3.03 1.75 -6.28
N LEU A 143 2.81 1.14 -5.12
CA LEU A 143 1.52 0.82 -4.52
C LEU A 143 1.41 1.53 -3.16
N PHE A 144 0.48 2.46 -3.06
CA PHE A 144 0.36 3.25 -1.83
C PHE A 144 -0.57 2.58 -0.82
N GLY A 145 -0.01 1.68 -0.02
CA GLY A 145 -0.73 1.08 1.10
C GLY A 145 -0.84 2.06 2.27
N VAL A 146 -2.05 2.34 2.72
CA VAL A 146 -2.32 3.33 3.78
C VAL A 146 -3.10 2.76 4.94
N GLY A 147 -2.82 3.25 6.14
CA GLY A 147 -3.56 2.91 7.34
C GLY A 147 -3.57 4.06 8.35
N ASN A 148 -4.46 3.92 9.32
CA ASN A 148 -4.74 5.00 10.26
C ASN A 148 -3.94 4.87 11.57
N GLY A 149 -3.11 3.81 11.69
CA GLY A 149 -2.32 3.54 12.89
C GLY A 149 -3.14 3.00 14.07
N TRP A 150 -2.45 2.45 15.04
CA TRP A 150 -3.02 1.85 16.25
C TRP A 150 -2.41 2.42 17.54
N ASN A 151 -1.20 2.99 17.47
CA ASN A 151 -0.46 3.46 18.62
C ASN A 151 -0.82 4.94 18.91
N GLU A 152 -1.59 5.16 19.96
CA GLU A 152 -2.10 6.48 20.33
C GLU A 152 -0.97 7.44 20.72
N ASP A 153 -0.01 6.96 21.50
CA ASP A 153 1.11 7.80 21.98
C ASP A 153 2.03 8.19 20.82
N GLU A 154 2.28 7.30 19.86
CA GLU A 154 3.04 7.61 18.65
C GLU A 154 2.33 8.69 17.82
N MET A 155 1.01 8.58 17.63
CA MET A 155 0.23 9.61 16.95
C MET A 155 0.27 10.96 17.67
N ALA A 156 0.16 10.94 19.00
CA ALA A 156 0.20 12.16 19.80
C ALA A 156 1.54 12.90 19.64
N ASN A 157 2.66 12.19 19.54
CA ASN A 157 3.96 12.79 19.29
C ASN A 157 4.06 13.45 17.90
N HIS A 158 3.22 13.03 16.95
CA HIS A 158 3.04 13.67 15.64
C HIS A 158 1.94 14.73 15.61
N GLY A 159 1.42 15.15 16.77
CA GLY A 159 0.37 16.15 16.88
C GLY A 159 -1.03 15.68 16.46
N THR A 160 -1.23 14.37 16.32
CA THR A 160 -2.52 13.81 15.89
C THR A 160 -3.31 13.29 17.08
N ALA A 161 -4.50 13.86 17.30
CA ALA A 161 -5.47 13.30 18.26
C ALA A 161 -6.02 11.97 17.75
N PHE A 162 -5.85 10.91 18.53
CA PHE A 162 -6.24 9.54 18.15
C PHE A 162 -7.72 9.41 17.73
N ALA A 163 -8.63 10.13 18.40
CA ALA A 163 -10.04 10.15 18.07
C ALA A 163 -10.32 10.64 16.63
N ASN A 164 -9.51 11.56 16.13
CA ASN A 164 -9.68 12.19 14.81
C ASN A 164 -8.98 11.44 13.67
N ARG A 165 -8.13 10.42 13.97
CA ARG A 165 -7.26 9.76 13.00
C ARG A 165 -7.96 9.27 11.73
N HIS A 166 -9.22 8.87 11.82
CA HIS A 166 -9.97 8.36 10.66
C HIS A 166 -10.46 9.45 9.72
N LYS A 167 -10.91 10.59 10.27
CA LYS A 167 -11.30 11.76 9.48
C LYS A 167 -10.06 12.41 8.86
N LEU A 168 -9.04 12.65 9.68
CA LEU A 168 -7.77 13.23 9.25
C LEU A 168 -7.12 12.40 8.13
N ALA A 169 -7.04 11.07 8.28
CA ALA A 169 -6.49 10.20 7.26
C ALA A 169 -7.24 10.30 5.93
N ARG A 170 -8.58 10.39 5.96
CA ARG A 170 -9.38 10.60 4.76
C ARG A 170 -9.04 11.92 4.10
N GLU A 171 -9.04 13.04 4.83
CA GLU A 171 -8.73 14.36 4.28
C GLU A 171 -7.31 14.42 3.70
N ARG A 172 -6.33 13.80 4.39
CA ARG A 172 -4.96 13.69 3.86
C ARG A 172 -4.90 12.93 2.53
N VAL A 173 -5.65 11.84 2.38
CA VAL A 173 -5.74 11.12 1.11
C VAL A 173 -6.42 11.95 0.02
N GLU A 174 -7.52 12.62 0.34
CA GLU A 174 -8.25 13.50 -0.58
C GLU A 174 -7.35 14.68 -1.05
N ALA A 175 -6.67 15.33 -0.11
CA ALA A 175 -5.72 16.40 -0.38
C ALA A 175 -4.54 15.94 -1.26
N MET A 176 -3.98 14.76 -0.99
CA MET A 176 -2.91 14.20 -1.82
C MET A 176 -3.41 13.86 -3.23
N LYS A 177 -4.65 13.39 -3.39
CA LYS A 177 -5.23 13.19 -4.72
C LYS A 177 -5.30 14.49 -5.50
N ALA A 178 -5.76 15.59 -4.89
CA ALA A 178 -5.75 16.92 -5.52
C ALA A 178 -4.31 17.32 -5.93
N ILE A 179 -3.34 17.15 -5.03
CA ILE A 179 -1.93 17.44 -5.31
C ILE A 179 -1.41 16.65 -6.52
N TRP A 180 -1.82 15.39 -6.69
CA TRP A 180 -1.33 14.56 -7.81
C TRP A 180 -2.04 14.82 -9.13
N THR A 181 -3.31 15.25 -9.11
CA THR A 181 -4.14 15.36 -10.31
C THR A 181 -4.26 16.77 -10.85
N GLU A 182 -4.16 17.79 -10.01
CA GLU A 182 -4.36 19.18 -10.39
C GLU A 182 -3.03 19.91 -10.59
N SER A 183 -2.96 20.80 -11.59
CA SER A 183 -1.78 21.62 -11.85
C SER A 183 -1.55 22.64 -10.73
N LYS A 184 -2.63 23.26 -10.26
CA LYS A 184 -2.69 24.17 -9.10
C LYS A 184 -3.65 23.53 -8.10
N ALA A 185 -3.12 22.81 -7.12
CA ALA A 185 -3.89 22.09 -6.14
C ALA A 185 -4.22 22.96 -4.93
N GLU A 186 -5.45 22.89 -4.46
CA GLU A 186 -5.90 23.47 -3.20
C GLU A 186 -6.74 22.44 -2.42
N TYR A 187 -6.85 22.59 -1.11
CA TYR A 187 -7.71 21.73 -0.30
C TYR A 187 -8.18 22.47 0.95
N HIS A 188 -9.49 22.44 1.24
CA HIS A 188 -10.12 23.10 2.37
C HIS A 188 -11.02 22.11 3.13
N GLY A 189 -10.42 21.42 4.09
CA GLY A 189 -11.09 20.46 4.98
C GLY A 189 -11.14 20.94 6.42
N GLU A 190 -11.58 20.06 7.31
CA GLU A 190 -11.61 20.32 8.76
C GLU A 190 -10.19 20.29 9.36
N PHE A 191 -9.32 19.39 8.86
CA PHE A 191 -7.99 19.14 9.39
C PHE A 191 -6.86 19.49 8.42
N VAL A 192 -7.13 19.50 7.12
CA VAL A 192 -6.14 19.78 6.08
C VAL A 192 -6.59 21.01 5.30
N ASN A 193 -5.76 22.04 5.28
CA ASN A 193 -6.02 23.28 4.56
C ASN A 193 -4.74 23.80 3.91
N PHE A 194 -4.80 24.11 2.62
CA PHE A 194 -3.75 24.84 1.91
C PHE A 194 -4.33 25.55 0.69
N GLU A 195 -3.81 26.75 0.45
CA GLU A 195 -4.13 27.59 -0.69
C GLU A 195 -3.55 27.01 -2.00
N PRO A 196 -3.97 27.52 -3.18
CA PRO A 196 -3.49 27.02 -4.46
C PRO A 196 -1.97 26.97 -4.53
N MET A 197 -1.44 25.77 -4.79
CA MET A 197 0.00 25.54 -4.89
C MET A 197 0.36 24.62 -6.05
N MET A 198 1.59 24.68 -6.52
CA MET A 198 2.17 23.76 -7.50
C MET A 198 3.08 22.75 -6.82
N ALA A 199 2.84 21.46 -7.06
CA ALA A 199 3.68 20.36 -6.58
C ALA A 199 4.02 19.41 -7.73
N TRP A 200 5.25 19.43 -8.19
CA TRP A 200 5.78 18.61 -9.27
C TRP A 200 7.02 17.84 -8.79
N PRO A 201 7.39 16.66 -9.39
CA PRO A 201 6.68 16.00 -10.47
C PRO A 201 5.35 15.41 -10.02
N LYS A 202 4.45 15.18 -10.97
CA LYS A 202 3.25 14.35 -10.73
C LYS A 202 3.65 12.86 -10.83
N PRO A 203 2.88 11.93 -10.24
CA PRO A 203 3.13 10.50 -10.43
C PRO A 203 3.11 10.08 -11.91
N VAL A 204 3.82 9.01 -12.24
CA VAL A 204 3.76 8.34 -13.57
C VAL A 204 2.38 7.73 -13.76
N GLN A 205 1.91 6.99 -12.74
CA GLN A 205 0.60 6.34 -12.76
C GLN A 205 -0.54 7.38 -12.74
N LYS A 206 -1.57 7.17 -13.57
CA LYS A 206 -2.70 8.08 -13.69
C LYS A 206 -4.00 7.41 -13.23
N PRO A 207 -4.85 8.14 -12.52
CA PRO A 207 -4.70 9.51 -12.04
C PRO A 207 -3.65 9.66 -10.94
N HIS A 208 -3.31 8.60 -10.24
CA HIS A 208 -2.31 8.50 -9.16
C HIS A 208 -1.98 7.04 -8.87
N PRO A 209 -0.92 6.71 -8.12
CA PRO A 209 -0.63 5.35 -7.67
C PRO A 209 -1.83 4.72 -6.96
N PRO A 210 -2.09 3.40 -7.12
CA PRO A 210 -3.21 2.74 -6.45
C PRO A 210 -3.10 2.88 -4.93
N ILE A 211 -4.18 3.36 -4.30
CA ILE A 211 -4.29 3.52 -2.85
C ILE A 211 -4.95 2.27 -2.27
N ILE A 212 -4.19 1.50 -1.48
CA ILE A 212 -4.63 0.24 -0.88
C ILE A 212 -4.84 0.47 0.62
N VAL A 213 -6.10 0.39 1.07
CA VAL A 213 -6.46 0.74 2.44
C VAL A 213 -6.40 -0.48 3.35
N GLY A 214 -5.50 -0.41 4.32
CA GLY A 214 -5.40 -1.39 5.40
C GLY A 214 -6.51 -1.24 6.44
N GLY A 215 -6.89 -2.35 7.05
CA GLY A 215 -7.78 -2.34 8.21
C GLY A 215 -8.88 -3.38 8.19
N ALA A 216 -9.47 -3.53 9.38
CA ALA A 216 -10.49 -4.53 9.66
C ALA A 216 -11.81 -4.31 8.93
N PHE A 217 -12.49 -5.43 8.68
CA PHE A 217 -13.90 -5.44 8.32
C PHE A 217 -14.78 -5.07 9.53
N PRO A 218 -15.88 -4.30 9.36
CA PRO A 218 -16.33 -3.67 8.11
C PRO A 218 -15.70 -2.29 7.87
N TYR A 219 -15.07 -1.70 8.86
CA TYR A 219 -14.63 -0.29 8.80
C TYR A 219 -13.46 -0.05 7.83
N GLY A 220 -12.50 -0.98 7.75
CA GLY A 220 -11.41 -0.93 6.76
C GLY A 220 -11.96 -1.07 5.34
N ALA A 221 -12.88 -2.00 5.13
CA ALA A 221 -13.57 -2.21 3.87
C ALA A 221 -14.33 -0.94 3.41
N ARG A 222 -15.13 -0.32 4.32
CA ARG A 222 -15.83 0.94 4.00
C ARG A 222 -14.89 2.06 3.59
N ARG A 223 -13.75 2.21 4.28
CA ARG A 223 -12.72 3.20 3.92
C ARG A 223 -12.10 2.91 2.57
N ALA A 224 -11.77 1.66 2.28
CA ALA A 224 -11.24 1.24 0.98
C ALA A 224 -12.21 1.58 -0.16
N LEU A 225 -13.49 1.36 0.04
CA LEU A 225 -14.53 1.68 -0.94
C LEU A 225 -14.75 3.18 -1.10
N ARG A 226 -14.61 3.96 -0.02
CA ARG A 226 -14.85 5.40 -0.03
C ARG A 226 -13.76 6.20 -0.72
N TYR A 227 -12.49 5.94 -0.39
CA TYR A 227 -11.37 6.77 -0.87
C TYR A 227 -10.16 5.98 -1.40
N GLY A 228 -10.16 4.64 -1.29
CA GLY A 228 -9.09 3.78 -1.80
C GLY A 228 -9.43 3.14 -3.15
N ASN A 229 -8.44 2.48 -3.71
CA ASN A 229 -8.58 1.65 -4.90
C ASN A 229 -8.74 0.16 -4.56
N GLY A 230 -8.19 -0.28 -3.42
CA GLY A 230 -8.25 -1.66 -2.95
C GLY A 230 -8.28 -1.78 -1.44
N TRP A 231 -8.57 -2.98 -0.94
CA TRP A 231 -8.64 -3.31 0.48
C TRP A 231 -7.54 -4.30 0.88
N MET A 232 -6.89 -4.05 2.04
CA MET A 232 -5.84 -4.91 2.60
C MET A 232 -6.21 -5.38 4.02
N PRO A 233 -6.94 -6.50 4.17
CA PRO A 233 -7.15 -7.16 5.45
C PRO A 233 -5.91 -7.95 5.89
N HIS A 234 -5.82 -8.22 7.20
CA HIS A 234 -4.71 -8.95 7.82
C HIS A 234 -5.20 -10.29 8.40
N ARG A 235 -4.83 -11.40 7.77
CA ARG A 235 -5.34 -12.75 8.13
C ARG A 235 -4.93 -13.21 9.53
N SER A 236 -3.75 -12.87 10.01
CA SER A 236 -3.25 -13.35 11.29
C SER A 236 -3.79 -12.61 12.52
N ARG A 237 -4.64 -11.62 12.35
CA ARG A 237 -5.29 -10.95 13.47
C ARG A 237 -6.58 -11.67 13.82
N THR A 238 -6.65 -12.22 15.04
CA THR A 238 -7.82 -12.96 15.56
C THR A 238 -9.13 -12.18 15.49
N GLN A 239 -9.04 -10.84 15.58
CA GLN A 239 -10.19 -9.92 15.45
C GLN A 239 -10.80 -9.91 14.04
N TYR A 240 -10.14 -10.44 13.03
CA TYR A 240 -10.57 -10.37 11.63
C TYR A 240 -10.94 -11.73 11.06
N ALA A 241 -11.21 -12.68 11.97
CA ALA A 241 -11.74 -13.99 11.66
C ALA A 241 -11.35 -14.50 10.25
N ASP A 242 -12.03 -15.44 9.71
CA ASP A 242 -11.80 -15.94 8.37
C ASP A 242 -12.04 -14.83 7.31
N VAL A 243 -10.96 -14.23 6.79
CA VAL A 243 -11.04 -13.19 5.75
C VAL A 243 -11.88 -13.69 4.57
N GLN A 244 -11.79 -14.97 4.23
CA GLN A 244 -12.54 -15.56 3.10
C GLN A 244 -14.05 -15.48 3.33
N ALA A 245 -14.53 -15.72 4.55
CA ALA A 245 -15.94 -15.57 4.89
C ALA A 245 -16.44 -14.11 4.76
N LEU A 246 -15.52 -13.13 4.73
CA LEU A 246 -15.84 -11.72 4.59
C LEU A 246 -15.86 -11.25 3.12
N LEU A 247 -15.28 -12.01 2.19
CA LEU A 247 -15.18 -11.59 0.78
C LEU A 247 -16.55 -11.39 0.11
N PRO A 248 -17.56 -12.26 0.29
CA PRO A 248 -18.89 -12.04 -0.27
C PRO A 248 -19.49 -10.71 0.22
N LYS A 249 -19.45 -10.46 1.54
CA LYS A 249 -19.95 -9.22 2.14
C LYS A 249 -19.20 -7.97 1.65
N PHE A 250 -17.89 -8.09 1.43
CA PHE A 250 -17.11 -6.98 0.85
C PHE A 250 -17.56 -6.66 -0.58
N ARG A 251 -17.87 -7.68 -1.38
CA ARG A 251 -18.38 -7.51 -2.74
C ARG A 251 -19.77 -6.87 -2.77
N GLU A 252 -20.67 -7.30 -1.87
CA GLU A 252 -21.97 -6.65 -1.68
C GLU A 252 -21.80 -5.16 -1.35
N MET A 253 -20.96 -4.84 -0.37
CA MET A 253 -20.65 -3.45 0.00
C MET A 253 -20.05 -2.65 -1.16
N ALA A 254 -19.23 -3.26 -2.02
CA ALA A 254 -18.67 -2.60 -3.19
C ALA A 254 -19.77 -2.26 -4.20
N ALA A 255 -20.69 -3.19 -4.47
CA ALA A 255 -21.85 -2.97 -5.34
C ALA A 255 -22.77 -1.88 -4.78
N GLU A 256 -23.08 -1.90 -3.48
CA GLU A 256 -23.86 -0.87 -2.79
C GLU A 256 -23.22 0.52 -2.89
N ALA A 257 -21.87 0.57 -2.89
CA ALA A 257 -21.11 1.80 -3.08
C ALA A 257 -20.98 2.22 -4.55
N GLY A 258 -21.67 1.57 -5.49
CA GLY A 258 -21.63 1.86 -6.92
C GLY A 258 -20.32 1.48 -7.60
N ARG A 259 -19.53 0.57 -7.00
CA ARG A 259 -18.26 0.10 -7.54
C ARG A 259 -18.40 -1.33 -8.04
N ASP A 260 -17.82 -1.61 -9.22
CA ASP A 260 -17.74 -2.99 -9.69
C ASP A 260 -16.86 -3.83 -8.73
N PRO A 261 -17.42 -4.85 -8.05
CA PRO A 261 -16.69 -5.68 -7.11
C PRO A 261 -15.48 -6.40 -7.72
N ALA A 262 -15.51 -6.69 -9.02
CA ALA A 262 -14.42 -7.34 -9.74
C ALA A 262 -13.21 -6.41 -9.96
N LEU A 263 -13.43 -5.10 -9.90
CA LEU A 263 -12.41 -4.07 -10.12
C LEU A 263 -11.81 -3.52 -8.82
N VAL A 264 -12.27 -3.98 -7.64
CA VAL A 264 -11.70 -3.59 -6.36
C VAL A 264 -10.74 -4.68 -5.86
N PRO A 265 -9.42 -4.52 -6.05
CA PRO A 265 -8.46 -5.54 -5.68
C PRO A 265 -8.42 -5.76 -4.17
N ILE A 266 -8.25 -7.02 -3.79
CA ILE A 266 -8.10 -7.48 -2.40
C ILE A 266 -6.68 -8.00 -2.24
N THR A 267 -5.91 -7.40 -1.34
CA THR A 267 -4.56 -7.83 -0.96
C THR A 267 -4.62 -8.38 0.47
N ILE A 268 -4.43 -9.68 0.66
CA ILE A 268 -4.47 -10.28 2.00
C ILE A 268 -3.05 -10.34 2.57
N TRP A 269 -2.85 -9.69 3.72
CA TRP A 269 -1.63 -9.78 4.49
C TRP A 269 -1.63 -11.00 5.41
N GLY A 270 -0.52 -11.72 5.48
CA GLY A 270 -0.35 -12.92 6.30
C GLY A 270 -0.69 -14.19 5.52
N ALA A 271 -0.16 -14.34 4.31
CA ALA A 271 -0.22 -15.59 3.55
C ALA A 271 0.42 -16.75 4.33
N ARG A 272 -0.13 -17.95 4.13
CA ARG A 272 0.38 -19.18 4.75
C ARG A 272 0.95 -20.10 3.70
N GLU A 273 2.02 -20.82 4.04
CA GLU A 273 2.69 -21.80 3.17
C GLU A 273 1.83 -23.07 3.06
N ASN A 274 0.71 -22.96 2.32
CA ASN A 274 -0.26 -24.02 2.09
C ASN A 274 -0.88 -23.85 0.70
N LEU A 275 -0.56 -24.74 -0.24
CA LEU A 275 -0.95 -24.63 -1.64
C LEU A 275 -2.48 -24.65 -1.85
N ASP A 276 -3.21 -25.49 -1.09
CA ASP A 276 -4.67 -25.58 -1.24
C ASP A 276 -5.36 -24.28 -0.78
N LEU A 277 -4.85 -23.68 0.31
CA LEU A 277 -5.34 -22.38 0.77
C LEU A 277 -5.03 -21.28 -0.24
N LEU A 278 -3.84 -21.29 -0.84
CA LEU A 278 -3.45 -20.32 -1.87
C LEU A 278 -4.34 -20.45 -3.12
N LYS A 279 -4.60 -21.68 -3.58
CA LYS A 279 -5.53 -21.94 -4.69
C LYS A 279 -6.94 -21.43 -4.37
N ARG A 280 -7.45 -21.71 -3.18
CA ARG A 280 -8.75 -21.23 -2.73
C ARG A 280 -8.80 -19.69 -2.70
N ASP A 281 -7.77 -19.01 -2.19
CA ASP A 281 -7.69 -17.55 -2.23
C ASP A 281 -7.77 -17.01 -3.66
N ARG A 282 -7.04 -17.63 -4.60
CA ARG A 282 -7.09 -17.30 -6.03
C ARG A 282 -8.50 -17.45 -6.59
N ASP A 283 -9.12 -18.59 -6.34
CA ASP A 283 -10.44 -18.95 -6.89
C ASP A 283 -11.54 -18.07 -6.29
N ASP A 284 -11.38 -17.66 -5.02
CA ASP A 284 -12.20 -16.66 -4.35
C ASP A 284 -11.94 -15.21 -4.84
N GLY A 285 -11.03 -15.02 -5.79
CA GLY A 285 -10.75 -13.74 -6.45
C GLY A 285 -9.92 -12.76 -5.63
N VAL A 286 -9.10 -13.26 -4.72
CA VAL A 286 -8.06 -12.45 -4.07
C VAL A 286 -7.01 -12.06 -5.11
N SER A 287 -6.66 -10.78 -5.16
CA SER A 287 -5.75 -10.25 -6.18
C SER A 287 -4.28 -10.47 -5.83
N ARG A 288 -3.96 -10.43 -4.54
CA ARG A 288 -2.59 -10.56 -4.02
C ARG A 288 -2.58 -11.11 -2.60
N LEU A 289 -1.57 -11.91 -2.31
CA LEU A 289 -1.21 -12.32 -0.97
C LEU A 289 0.15 -11.74 -0.58
N VAL A 290 0.33 -11.41 0.69
CA VAL A 290 1.61 -10.89 1.21
C VAL A 290 2.09 -11.82 2.32
N ILE A 291 3.30 -12.38 2.15
CA ILE A 291 3.98 -13.13 3.20
C ILE A 291 4.70 -12.17 4.14
N SER A 292 4.82 -12.54 5.41
CA SER A 292 5.56 -11.76 6.41
C SER A 292 6.87 -12.46 6.70
N LEU A 293 7.96 -11.91 6.20
CA LEU A 293 9.32 -12.36 6.49
C LEU A 293 9.79 -11.81 7.84
N ASP A 294 10.59 -12.57 8.55
CA ASP A 294 11.26 -12.05 9.74
C ASP A 294 12.39 -11.08 9.35
N SER A 295 12.78 -10.21 10.29
CA SER A 295 13.91 -9.29 10.11
C SER A 295 15.24 -10.06 10.26
N GLY A 296 15.49 -11.00 9.34
CA GLY A 296 16.63 -11.91 9.34
C GLY A 296 17.66 -11.60 8.27
N LYS A 297 18.81 -12.25 8.36
CA LYS A 297 19.89 -12.22 7.37
C LYS A 297 19.60 -13.17 6.19
N ALA A 298 20.40 -13.09 5.15
CA ALA A 298 20.21 -13.84 3.90
C ALA A 298 20.18 -15.37 4.11
N ASP A 299 20.97 -15.90 5.01
CA ASP A 299 21.02 -17.34 5.34
C ASP A 299 19.70 -17.89 5.89
N THR A 300 18.93 -17.06 6.58
CA THR A 300 17.60 -17.39 7.09
C THR A 300 16.51 -17.12 6.06
N ILE A 301 16.58 -15.99 5.36
CA ILE A 301 15.49 -15.50 4.51
C ILE A 301 15.48 -16.18 3.13
N LEU A 302 16.67 -16.39 2.50
CA LEU A 302 16.72 -16.96 1.14
C LEU A 302 16.09 -18.35 1.05
N PRO A 303 16.32 -19.30 1.99
CA PRO A 303 15.68 -20.61 1.95
C PRO A 303 14.13 -20.52 2.07
N GLU A 304 13.61 -19.55 2.84
CA GLU A 304 12.17 -19.29 2.92
C GLU A 304 11.63 -18.80 1.58
N LEU A 305 12.31 -17.87 0.93
CA LEU A 305 11.93 -17.38 -0.40
C LEU A 305 11.96 -18.48 -1.45
N ASP A 306 12.90 -19.44 -1.39
CA ASP A 306 13.00 -20.58 -2.33
C ASP A 306 11.79 -21.53 -2.19
N ARG A 307 11.31 -21.79 -0.97
CA ARG A 307 10.08 -22.56 -0.75
C ARG A 307 8.87 -21.84 -1.35
N TRP A 308 8.73 -20.55 -1.09
CA TRP A 308 7.65 -19.74 -1.66
C TRP A 308 7.72 -19.64 -3.19
N ALA A 309 8.91 -19.52 -3.77
CA ALA A 309 9.10 -19.54 -5.22
C ALA A 309 8.59 -20.84 -5.86
N THR A 310 8.73 -21.96 -5.15
CA THR A 310 8.17 -23.24 -5.59
C THR A 310 6.63 -23.22 -5.59
N LEU A 311 6.01 -22.66 -4.55
CA LEU A 311 4.54 -22.51 -4.49
C LEU A 311 4.03 -21.53 -5.55
N ILE A 312 4.75 -20.43 -5.82
CA ILE A 312 4.40 -19.47 -6.88
C ILE A 312 4.35 -20.18 -8.24
N ARG A 313 5.34 -21.00 -8.57
CA ARG A 313 5.34 -21.79 -9.82
C ARG A 313 4.16 -22.76 -9.89
N GLN A 314 3.81 -23.42 -8.78
CA GLN A 314 2.70 -24.37 -8.72
C GLN A 314 1.31 -23.69 -8.81
N LEU A 315 1.22 -22.40 -8.49
CA LEU A 315 -0.01 -21.62 -8.61
C LEU A 315 -0.25 -21.10 -10.03
N GLY A 316 0.80 -20.94 -10.83
CA GLY A 316 0.74 -20.52 -12.22
C GLY A 316 0.66 -21.69 -13.22
N SER A 317 0.77 -22.91 -12.73
CA SER A 317 0.53 -24.15 -13.49
C SER A 317 -0.89 -24.69 -13.24
#